data_cc27399eb500faff796a9cba62db3d7c
#
_entry.id   cc27399eb500faff796a9cba62db3d7c
#
_cell.length_a   1.000
_cell.length_b   1.000
_cell.length_c   1.000
_cell.angle_alpha   90.00
_cell.angle_beta   90.00
_cell.angle_gamma   90.00
#
_symmetry.space_group_name_H-M   'P 1'
#
loop_
_entity.id
_entity.type
_entity.pdbx_description
1 polymer ?
#
loop_
_entity_poly.entity_id
_entity_poly.type
_entity_poly.pdbx_seq_one_letter_code
_entity_poly.pdbx_strand_id
1 'polypeptide(L)'
;SWSFVEKQLLEFHKLKNYLNEGYAIFFVCDVIDFCYTKDMCFAKLKDGFERCKIGKVAYIPAERNAVTLPNIASLKMPEYNTRSFIFDWLEVHQKFQKKNAVDLLKLKLKYYYDESSQKDMIVLEDGKEIGLEEASSGLQSVVPLYVYVYYLTHWIYDHQEDISFEKKDRIEGALSREYIKMLSKQMNVVMDEEFLNQAVKEAKLSP
;
A
#
# COMPACT_ATOMS: atom_id res chain seq x y z
N SER A 1 -0.82 -17.61 -14.10
CA SER A 1 -1.21 -19.01 -13.93
C SER A 1 -2.35 -19.12 -12.93
N TRP A 2 -3.19 -20.12 -13.05
CA TRP A 2 -4.31 -20.42 -12.17
C TRP A 2 -3.90 -20.45 -10.68
N SER A 3 -2.82 -21.16 -10.38
CA SER A 3 -2.24 -21.25 -9.03
C SER A 3 -1.85 -19.90 -8.42
N PHE A 4 -1.45 -18.93 -9.23
CA PHE A 4 -1.16 -17.58 -8.76
C PHE A 4 -2.43 -16.85 -8.29
N VAL A 5 -3.50 -16.91 -9.08
CA VAL A 5 -4.79 -16.27 -8.71
C VAL A 5 -5.36 -16.93 -7.46
N GLU A 6 -5.33 -18.25 -7.36
CA GLU A 6 -5.79 -19.00 -6.20
C GLU A 6 -5.01 -18.59 -4.94
N LYS A 7 -3.68 -18.55 -5.02
CA LYS A 7 -2.83 -18.15 -3.91
C LYS A 7 -3.02 -16.69 -3.51
N GLN A 8 -3.03 -15.77 -4.47
CA GLN A 8 -3.13 -14.34 -4.20
C GLN A 8 -4.55 -13.91 -3.82
N LEU A 9 -5.59 -14.50 -4.39
CA LEU A 9 -6.95 -14.11 -4.11
C LEU A 9 -7.55 -14.90 -2.94
N LEU A 10 -7.50 -16.22 -3.00
CA LEU A 10 -8.21 -17.04 -2.04
C LEU A 10 -7.43 -17.30 -0.75
N GLU A 11 -6.14 -17.61 -0.85
CA GLU A 11 -5.32 -17.91 0.33
C GLU A 11 -4.94 -16.64 1.08
N PHE A 12 -4.43 -15.64 0.36
CA PHE A 12 -4.02 -14.37 0.95
C PHE A 12 -5.19 -13.66 1.67
N HIS A 13 -6.35 -13.59 1.03
CA HIS A 13 -7.54 -12.97 1.62
C HIS A 13 -8.37 -13.94 2.49
N LYS A 14 -7.88 -15.16 2.72
CA LYS A 14 -8.56 -16.19 3.55
C LYS A 14 -10.00 -16.48 3.10
N LEU A 15 -10.26 -16.36 1.79
CA LEU A 15 -11.62 -16.51 1.24
C LEU A 15 -12.08 -17.97 1.13
N LYS A 16 -11.18 -18.95 1.14
CA LYS A 16 -11.52 -20.40 0.99
C LYS A 16 -12.62 -20.86 1.94
N ASN A 17 -12.63 -20.35 3.16
CA ASN A 17 -13.62 -20.75 4.18
C ASN A 17 -15.02 -20.19 3.95
N TYR A 18 -15.16 -19.23 3.04
CA TYR A 18 -16.44 -18.58 2.72
C TYR A 18 -17.04 -19.06 1.39
N LEU A 19 -16.33 -19.93 0.67
CA LEU A 19 -16.72 -20.38 -0.66
C LEU A 19 -17.29 -21.80 -0.58
N ASN A 20 -18.52 -21.96 -1.08
CA ASN A 20 -19.19 -23.26 -1.21
C ASN A 20 -18.80 -23.94 -2.52
N GLU A 21 -19.13 -25.22 -2.68
CA GLU A 21 -18.98 -25.92 -3.97
C GLU A 21 -19.77 -25.19 -5.06
N GLY A 22 -19.15 -25.01 -6.23
CA GLY A 22 -19.78 -24.34 -7.37
C GLY A 22 -19.84 -22.81 -7.32
N TYR A 23 -19.09 -22.18 -6.40
CA TYR A 23 -19.01 -20.72 -6.31
C TYR A 23 -18.46 -20.06 -7.58
N ALA A 24 -18.92 -18.84 -7.82
CA ALA A 24 -18.35 -17.91 -8.79
C ALA A 24 -18.16 -16.54 -8.12
N ILE A 25 -17.00 -15.93 -8.32
CA ILE A 25 -16.71 -14.57 -7.88
C ILE A 25 -16.77 -13.67 -9.12
N PHE A 26 -17.67 -12.71 -9.11
CA PHE A 26 -17.76 -11.68 -10.12
C PHE A 26 -17.43 -10.34 -9.50
N PHE A 27 -16.54 -9.60 -10.15
CA PHE A 27 -16.26 -8.22 -9.82
C PHE A 27 -16.35 -7.40 -11.10
N VAL A 28 -17.21 -6.43 -11.11
CA VAL A 28 -17.47 -5.54 -12.26
C VAL A 28 -17.38 -4.10 -11.77
N CYS A 29 -16.50 -3.32 -12.38
CA CYS A 29 -16.39 -1.89 -12.12
C CYS A 29 -16.07 -1.15 -13.43
N ASP A 30 -15.88 0.16 -13.37
CA ASP A 30 -15.61 0.98 -14.55
C ASP A 30 -14.25 0.68 -15.21
N VAL A 31 -13.37 -0.01 -14.51
CA VAL A 31 -11.98 -0.29 -14.94
C VAL A 31 -11.80 -1.72 -15.41
N ILE A 32 -12.39 -2.69 -14.69
CA ILE A 32 -12.13 -4.11 -14.90
C ILE A 32 -13.38 -4.95 -14.71
N ASP A 33 -13.54 -5.94 -15.57
CA ASP A 33 -14.42 -7.08 -15.35
C ASP A 33 -13.58 -8.27 -14.93
N PHE A 34 -13.91 -8.87 -13.80
CA PHE A 34 -13.22 -10.02 -13.27
C PHE A 34 -14.21 -11.13 -12.93
N CYS A 35 -13.89 -12.34 -13.36
CA CYS A 35 -14.65 -13.55 -13.01
C CYS A 35 -13.69 -14.65 -12.60
N TYR A 36 -13.99 -15.28 -11.47
CA TYR A 36 -13.26 -16.45 -10.99
C TYR A 36 -14.25 -17.55 -10.62
N THR A 37 -14.02 -18.73 -11.16
CA THR A 37 -14.69 -19.98 -10.79
C THR A 37 -13.65 -21.05 -10.50
N LYS A 38 -14.07 -22.24 -10.07
CA LYS A 38 -13.17 -23.37 -9.88
C LYS A 38 -12.39 -23.71 -11.17
N ASP A 39 -12.99 -23.54 -12.33
CA ASP A 39 -12.44 -23.98 -13.61
C ASP A 39 -11.94 -22.84 -14.49
N MET A 40 -12.27 -21.57 -14.17
CA MET A 40 -11.99 -20.43 -15.01
C MET A 40 -11.61 -19.18 -14.22
N CYS A 41 -10.59 -18.49 -14.70
CA CYS A 41 -10.26 -17.13 -14.27
C CYS A 41 -10.17 -16.23 -15.49
N PHE A 42 -10.95 -15.17 -15.47
CA PHE A 42 -10.99 -14.18 -16.54
C PHE A 42 -10.89 -12.78 -15.94
N ALA A 43 -10.05 -11.95 -16.54
CA ALA A 43 -9.96 -10.53 -16.19
C ALA A 43 -9.82 -9.74 -17.51
N LYS A 44 -10.66 -8.74 -17.70
CA LYS A 44 -10.65 -7.85 -18.86
C LYS A 44 -10.64 -6.41 -18.39
N LEU A 45 -9.65 -5.63 -18.80
CA LEU A 45 -9.68 -4.18 -18.64
C LEU A 45 -10.69 -3.59 -19.64
N LYS A 46 -11.46 -2.62 -19.17
CA LYS A 46 -12.43 -1.90 -20.01
C LYS A 46 -11.74 -0.82 -20.83
N ASP A 47 -12.33 -0.45 -21.96
CA ASP A 47 -11.84 0.64 -22.78
C ASP A 47 -11.88 1.96 -22.00
N GLY A 48 -10.81 2.72 -22.09
CA GLY A 48 -10.68 3.99 -21.38
C GLY A 48 -10.22 3.87 -19.91
N PHE A 49 -9.78 2.68 -19.47
CA PHE A 49 -9.28 2.48 -18.11
C PHE A 49 -8.10 3.41 -17.77
N GLU A 50 -7.32 3.85 -18.76
CA GLU A 50 -6.20 4.79 -18.59
C GLU A 50 -6.66 6.16 -18.07
N ARG A 51 -7.93 6.51 -18.26
CA ARG A 51 -8.55 7.75 -17.77
C ARG A 51 -9.07 7.64 -16.35
N CYS A 52 -9.18 6.42 -15.84
CA CYS A 52 -9.64 6.17 -14.49
C CYS A 52 -8.52 6.46 -13.51
N LYS A 53 -8.75 7.40 -12.60
CA LYS A 53 -7.88 7.60 -11.44
C LYS A 53 -8.10 6.43 -10.49
N ILE A 54 -7.21 5.45 -10.52
CA ILE A 54 -7.24 4.34 -9.57
C ILE A 54 -6.69 4.88 -8.24
N GLY A 55 -7.57 4.99 -7.24
CA GLY A 55 -7.16 5.37 -5.90
C GLY A 55 -6.28 4.29 -5.25
N LYS A 56 -5.46 4.69 -4.28
CA LYS A 56 -4.70 3.74 -3.46
C LYS A 56 -5.68 2.92 -2.62
N VAL A 57 -5.63 1.59 -2.75
CA VAL A 57 -6.31 0.67 -1.83
C VAL A 57 -5.38 0.46 -0.64
N ALA A 58 -5.85 0.82 0.54
CA ALA A 58 -5.10 0.68 1.79
C ALA A 58 -5.82 -0.27 2.74
N TYR A 59 -5.07 -1.14 3.39
CA TYR A 59 -5.56 -2.01 4.44
C TYR A 59 -5.12 -1.45 5.80
N ILE A 60 -6.08 -1.24 6.69
CA ILE A 60 -5.81 -0.79 8.07
C ILE A 60 -6.11 -1.96 9.02
N PRO A 61 -5.08 -2.58 9.62
CA PRO A 61 -5.25 -3.73 10.50
C PRO A 61 -5.87 -3.35 11.85
N ALA A 62 -6.41 -4.34 12.56
CA ALA A 62 -6.82 -4.17 13.94
C ALA A 62 -5.62 -3.86 14.85
N GLU A 63 -4.46 -4.47 14.56
CA GLU A 63 -3.18 -4.33 15.26
C GLU A 63 -2.40 -3.06 14.88
N ARG A 64 -3.06 -2.02 14.38
CA ARG A 64 -2.45 -0.77 13.94
C ARG A 64 -1.64 -0.04 15.02
N ASN A 65 -1.96 -0.29 16.29
CA ASN A 65 -1.18 0.22 17.42
C ASN A 65 0.24 -0.39 17.49
N ALA A 66 0.54 -1.46 16.75
CA ALA A 66 1.89 -2.00 16.65
C ALA A 66 2.91 -0.98 16.13
N VAL A 67 2.48 0.08 15.41
CA VAL A 67 3.38 1.15 14.95
C VAL A 67 4.04 1.94 16.10
N THR A 68 3.49 1.87 17.31
CA THR A 68 4.08 2.51 18.51
C THR A 68 5.17 1.67 19.17
N LEU A 69 5.41 0.42 18.69
CA LEU A 69 6.45 -0.43 19.24
C LEU A 69 7.83 0.08 18.84
N PRO A 70 8.80 0.08 19.78
CA PRO A 70 10.17 0.45 19.48
C PRO A 70 10.77 -0.43 18.38
N ASN A 71 11.50 0.19 17.46
CA ASN A 71 12.17 -0.52 16.35
C ASN A 71 11.25 -1.40 15.49
N ILE A 72 10.00 -1.00 15.34
CA ILE A 72 8.99 -1.76 14.58
C ILE A 72 9.47 -2.17 13.19
N ALA A 73 10.27 -1.31 12.52
CA ALA A 73 10.82 -1.58 11.19
C ALA A 73 11.76 -2.80 11.16
N SER A 74 12.38 -3.15 12.27
CA SER A 74 13.32 -4.27 12.39
C SER A 74 12.66 -5.58 12.85
N LEU A 75 11.40 -5.54 13.28
CA LEU A 75 10.69 -6.71 13.76
C LEU A 75 10.27 -7.62 12.59
N LYS A 76 10.34 -8.93 12.81
CA LYS A 76 9.83 -9.91 11.85
C LYS A 76 8.31 -9.88 11.84
N MET A 77 7.73 -9.26 10.83
CA MET A 77 6.28 -9.14 10.70
C MET A 77 5.65 -10.45 10.23
N PRO A 78 4.65 -10.96 10.95
CA PRO A 78 4.03 -12.25 10.65
C PRO A 78 3.08 -12.23 9.44
N GLU A 79 2.45 -11.10 9.14
CA GLU A 79 1.43 -11.02 8.09
C GLU A 79 1.68 -9.89 7.09
N TYR A 80 1.38 -10.15 5.80
CA TYR A 80 1.60 -9.20 4.71
C TYR A 80 0.79 -7.90 4.88
N ASN A 81 -0.46 -7.98 5.34
CA ASN A 81 -1.32 -6.82 5.47
C ASN A 81 -0.85 -5.85 6.58
N THR A 82 -0.52 -6.38 7.75
CA THR A 82 0.03 -5.58 8.86
C THR A 82 1.38 -5.00 8.47
N ARG A 83 2.22 -5.79 7.79
CA ARG A 83 3.51 -5.32 7.27
C ARG A 83 3.33 -4.16 6.29
N SER A 84 2.40 -4.27 5.34
CA SER A 84 2.12 -3.21 4.36
C SER A 84 1.69 -1.91 5.05
N PHE A 85 0.79 -2.01 6.03
CA PHE A 85 0.36 -0.85 6.82
C PHE A 85 1.52 -0.19 7.58
N ILE A 86 2.39 -0.98 8.20
CA ILE A 86 3.53 -0.45 8.95
C ILE A 86 4.51 0.28 8.02
N PHE A 87 4.81 -0.28 6.84
CA PHE A 87 5.65 0.42 5.87
C PHE A 87 5.02 1.71 5.36
N ASP A 88 3.71 1.68 5.08
CA ASP A 88 2.97 2.89 4.72
C ASP A 88 3.01 3.92 5.86
N TRP A 89 2.85 3.49 7.12
CA TRP A 89 2.94 4.36 8.29
C TRP A 89 4.32 5.01 8.41
N LEU A 90 5.40 4.22 8.30
CA LEU A 90 6.77 4.72 8.38
C LEU A 90 7.11 5.77 7.28
N GLU A 91 6.40 5.75 6.16
CA GLU A 91 6.51 6.78 5.13
C GLU A 91 5.63 8.00 5.45
N VAL A 92 4.41 7.75 5.92
CA VAL A 92 3.37 8.78 6.13
C VAL A 92 3.65 9.66 7.34
N HIS A 93 4.02 9.09 8.49
CA HIS A 93 4.18 9.83 9.73
C HIS A 93 5.25 10.94 9.63
N GLN A 94 6.32 10.71 8.88
CA GLN A 94 7.42 11.68 8.67
C GLN A 94 6.97 12.96 7.94
N LYS A 95 5.82 12.93 7.27
CA LYS A 95 5.30 14.09 6.54
C LYS A 95 4.65 15.12 7.47
N PHE A 96 4.25 14.71 8.67
CA PHE A 96 3.56 15.55 9.65
C PHE A 96 4.52 16.01 10.74
N GLN A 97 5.35 16.99 10.41
CA GLN A 97 6.27 17.63 11.35
C GLN A 97 5.56 18.67 12.21
N LYS A 98 6.23 19.22 13.21
CA LYS A 98 5.65 20.22 14.15
C LYS A 98 5.04 21.43 13.45
N LYS A 99 5.60 21.85 12.32
CA LYS A 99 5.08 22.99 11.51
C LYS A 99 3.75 22.71 10.81
N ASN A 100 3.43 21.44 10.57
CA ASN A 100 2.22 20.95 9.89
C ASN A 100 1.56 19.85 10.72
N ALA A 101 1.56 20.03 12.05
CA ALA A 101 0.91 19.12 12.99
C ALA A 101 -0.57 18.92 12.66
N VAL A 102 -1.05 17.69 12.81
CA VAL A 102 -2.43 17.30 12.49
C VAL A 102 -3.30 17.45 13.72
N ASP A 103 -4.40 18.22 13.60
CA ASP A 103 -5.42 18.29 14.63
C ASP A 103 -6.18 16.97 14.71
N LEU A 104 -6.16 16.32 15.87
CA LEU A 104 -6.79 15.02 16.09
C LEU A 104 -8.27 15.18 16.39
N LEU A 105 -9.12 15.09 15.36
CA LEU A 105 -10.56 15.21 15.49
C LEU A 105 -10.93 16.50 16.25
N LYS A 106 -11.98 16.45 17.09
CA LYS A 106 -12.35 17.53 18.00
C LYS A 106 -11.85 17.32 19.44
N LEU A 107 -10.76 16.56 19.60
CA LEU A 107 -10.22 16.18 20.90
C LEU A 107 -9.31 17.24 21.52
N LYS A 108 -9.08 18.36 20.81
CA LYS A 108 -8.12 19.41 21.22
C LYS A 108 -6.69 18.87 21.42
N LEU A 109 -6.35 17.86 20.65
CA LEU A 109 -5.03 17.25 20.61
C LEU A 109 -4.44 17.45 19.22
N LYS A 110 -3.11 17.57 19.14
CA LYS A 110 -2.37 17.60 17.87
C LYS A 110 -1.35 16.48 17.82
N TYR A 111 -1.14 15.97 16.64
CA TYR A 111 -0.12 14.97 16.37
C TYR A 111 0.96 15.56 15.46
N TYR A 112 2.22 15.23 15.73
CA TYR A 112 3.34 15.46 14.83
C TYR A 112 4.45 14.43 15.03
N TYR A 113 5.30 14.25 14.03
CA TYR A 113 6.52 13.49 14.11
C TYR A 113 7.70 14.42 14.39
N ASP A 114 8.43 14.15 15.47
CA ASP A 114 9.67 14.86 15.79
C ASP A 114 10.88 14.13 15.19
N GLU A 115 11.42 14.72 14.12
CA GLU A 115 12.57 14.17 13.40
C GLU A 115 13.83 14.14 14.27
N SER A 116 13.98 15.06 15.23
CA SER A 116 15.16 15.15 16.10
C SER A 116 15.24 14.00 17.09
N SER A 117 14.13 13.61 17.68
CA SER A 117 14.02 12.47 18.60
C SER A 117 13.56 11.19 17.93
N GLN A 118 13.16 11.24 16.65
CA GLN A 118 12.55 10.14 15.88
C GLN A 118 11.31 9.54 16.58
N LYS A 119 10.47 10.42 17.15
CA LYS A 119 9.29 10.02 17.91
C LYS A 119 8.00 10.63 17.37
N ASP A 120 6.95 9.86 17.46
CA ASP A 120 5.59 10.32 17.28
C ASP A 120 5.12 11.04 18.55
N MET A 121 4.69 12.31 18.42
CA MET A 121 4.37 13.18 19.53
C MET A 121 2.90 13.59 19.51
N ILE A 122 2.32 13.71 20.70
CA ILE A 122 0.98 14.29 20.92
C ILE A 122 1.11 15.54 21.75
N VAL A 123 0.51 16.63 21.28
CA VAL A 123 0.37 17.87 22.03
C VAL A 123 -1.01 17.88 22.68
N LEU A 124 -1.04 18.00 24.00
CA LEU A 124 -2.28 18.08 24.79
C LEU A 124 -2.86 19.50 24.77
N GLU A 125 -4.11 19.66 25.23
CA GLU A 125 -4.81 20.97 25.29
C GLU A 125 -4.05 22.03 26.11
N ASP A 126 -3.34 21.59 27.14
CA ASP A 126 -2.51 22.47 28.01
C ASP A 126 -1.13 22.79 27.39
N GLY A 127 -0.87 22.33 26.17
CA GLY A 127 0.41 22.51 25.48
C GLY A 127 1.50 21.52 25.86
N LYS A 128 1.24 20.60 26.78
CA LYS A 128 2.19 19.55 27.15
C LYS A 128 2.35 18.56 26.00
N GLU A 129 3.58 18.16 25.76
CA GLU A 129 3.95 17.17 24.73
C GLU A 129 4.27 15.81 25.39
N ILE A 130 3.68 14.75 24.83
CA ILE A 130 3.96 13.36 25.27
C ILE A 130 4.26 12.50 24.05
N GLY A 131 5.09 11.46 24.21
CA GLY A 131 5.30 10.45 23.17
C GLY A 131 4.01 9.65 22.94
N LEU A 132 3.74 9.29 21.68
CA LEU A 132 2.58 8.42 21.34
C LEU A 132 2.69 7.08 22.08
N GLU A 133 3.91 6.56 22.27
CA GLU A 133 4.18 5.33 23.02
C GLU A 133 3.80 5.42 24.51
N GLU A 134 3.77 6.63 25.07
CA GLU A 134 3.40 6.91 26.47
C GLU A 134 1.91 7.26 26.64
N ALA A 135 1.20 7.44 25.52
CA ALA A 135 -0.20 7.77 25.54
C ALA A 135 -1.09 6.58 25.92
N SER A 136 -2.37 6.84 26.21
CA SER A 136 -3.34 5.78 26.44
C SER A 136 -3.46 4.83 25.24
N SER A 137 -3.82 3.56 25.47
CA SER A 137 -4.02 2.57 24.42
C SER A 137 -5.06 3.00 23.37
N GLY A 138 -6.05 3.78 23.80
CA GLY A 138 -7.03 4.40 22.90
C GLY A 138 -6.38 5.36 21.92
N LEU A 139 -5.52 6.26 22.39
CA LEU A 139 -4.78 7.18 21.53
C LEU A 139 -3.78 6.43 20.63
N GLN A 140 -3.04 5.46 21.17
CA GLN A 140 -2.16 4.62 20.38
C GLN A 140 -2.86 3.89 19.23
N SER A 141 -4.13 3.58 19.35
CA SER A 141 -4.93 2.94 18.31
C SER A 141 -5.59 3.95 17.34
N VAL A 142 -6.07 5.09 17.86
CA VAL A 142 -6.82 6.08 17.08
C VAL A 142 -5.89 6.98 16.26
N VAL A 143 -4.75 7.38 16.82
CA VAL A 143 -3.82 8.31 16.14
C VAL A 143 -3.29 7.75 14.82
N PRO A 144 -2.73 6.52 14.76
CA PRO A 144 -2.28 5.97 13.48
C PRO A 144 -3.40 5.82 12.46
N LEU A 145 -4.60 5.42 12.90
CA LEU A 145 -5.78 5.34 12.05
C LEU A 145 -6.12 6.70 11.45
N TYR A 146 -6.27 7.70 12.31
CA TYR A 146 -6.73 9.03 11.89
C TYR A 146 -5.70 9.72 10.98
N VAL A 147 -4.44 9.72 11.37
CA VAL A 147 -3.35 10.36 10.59
C VAL A 147 -3.20 9.70 9.22
N TYR A 148 -3.29 8.37 9.16
CA TYR A 148 -3.22 7.66 7.90
C TYR A 148 -4.43 7.93 6.99
N VAL A 149 -5.64 7.95 7.53
CA VAL A 149 -6.85 8.33 6.79
C VAL A 149 -6.77 9.80 6.33
N TYR A 150 -6.32 10.70 7.20
CA TYR A 150 -6.11 12.11 6.86
C TYR A 150 -5.11 12.28 5.70
N TYR A 151 -4.01 11.53 5.74
CA TYR A 151 -3.06 11.49 4.63
C TYR A 151 -3.73 11.06 3.32
N LEU A 152 -4.47 9.96 3.32
CA LEU A 152 -5.10 9.40 2.12
C LEU A 152 -6.23 10.28 1.56
N THR A 153 -6.92 11.06 2.40
CA THR A 153 -8.10 11.82 2.02
C THR A 153 -7.83 13.31 1.78
N HIS A 154 -6.75 13.86 2.34
CA HIS A 154 -6.42 15.29 2.26
C HIS A 154 -5.00 15.50 1.73
N TRP A 155 -4.00 15.01 2.46
CA TRP A 155 -2.60 15.35 2.19
C TRP A 155 -2.15 15.04 0.75
N ILE A 156 -2.45 13.85 0.24
CA ILE A 156 -2.04 13.42 -1.12
C ILE A 156 -2.68 14.25 -2.24
N TYR A 157 -3.79 14.93 -1.97
CA TYR A 157 -4.47 15.78 -2.96
C TYR A 157 -3.96 17.23 -2.91
N ASP A 158 -3.59 17.70 -1.72
CA ASP A 158 -3.10 19.05 -1.52
C ASP A 158 -1.60 19.18 -1.84
N HIS A 159 -0.87 18.08 -1.73
CA HIS A 159 0.55 18.00 -1.99
C HIS A 159 0.78 17.06 -3.18
N GLN A 160 0.98 17.62 -4.37
CA GLN A 160 1.50 16.86 -5.51
C GLN A 160 2.94 16.47 -5.17
N GLU A 161 3.11 15.29 -4.60
CA GLU A 161 4.45 14.73 -4.45
C GLU A 161 4.94 14.32 -5.83
N ASP A 162 5.96 15.00 -6.31
CA ASP A 162 6.75 14.50 -7.41
C ASP A 162 7.31 13.13 -6.97
N ILE A 163 6.86 12.09 -7.67
CA ILE A 163 7.40 10.75 -7.46
C ILE A 163 8.91 10.88 -7.69
N SER A 164 9.72 10.60 -6.65
CA SER A 164 11.16 10.69 -6.79
C SER A 164 11.63 9.89 -8.02
N PHE A 165 12.63 10.38 -8.72
CA PHE A 165 13.17 9.75 -9.92
C PHE A 165 13.45 8.25 -9.68
N GLU A 166 13.99 7.89 -8.51
CA GLU A 166 14.26 6.51 -8.12
C GLU A 166 12.98 5.66 -7.99
N LYS A 167 11.90 6.23 -7.44
CA LYS A 167 10.61 5.54 -7.29
C LYS A 167 9.95 5.34 -8.66
N LYS A 168 10.03 6.35 -9.52
CA LYS A 168 9.58 6.29 -10.92
C LYS A 168 10.36 5.22 -11.69
N ASP A 169 11.68 5.23 -11.58
CA ASP A 169 12.57 4.25 -12.24
C ASP A 169 12.29 2.82 -11.78
N ARG A 170 12.04 2.59 -10.49
CA ARG A 170 11.63 1.26 -9.97
C ARG A 170 10.30 0.80 -10.52
N ILE A 171 9.30 1.69 -10.58
CA ILE A 171 7.96 1.36 -11.12
C ILE A 171 8.07 1.03 -12.60
N GLU A 172 8.75 1.86 -13.38
CA GLU A 172 8.97 1.63 -14.81
C GLU A 172 9.75 0.34 -15.07
N GLY A 173 10.77 0.06 -14.26
CA GLY A 173 11.53 -1.19 -14.35
C GLY A 173 10.69 -2.43 -14.01
N ALA A 174 9.81 -2.35 -13.02
CA ALA A 174 8.92 -3.45 -12.66
C ALA A 174 7.86 -3.71 -13.75
N LEU A 175 7.25 -2.64 -14.28
CA LEU A 175 6.27 -2.74 -15.37
C LEU A 175 6.90 -3.30 -16.65
N SER A 176 8.09 -2.83 -17.01
CA SER A 176 8.81 -3.33 -18.18
C SER A 176 9.14 -4.82 -18.06
N ARG A 177 9.57 -5.27 -16.90
CA ARG A 177 9.83 -6.71 -16.64
C ARG A 177 8.58 -7.57 -16.80
N GLU A 178 7.47 -7.14 -16.23
CA GLU A 178 6.21 -7.88 -16.34
C GLU A 178 5.69 -7.89 -17.78
N TYR A 179 5.82 -6.78 -18.50
CA TYR A 179 5.44 -6.70 -19.90
C TYR A 179 6.28 -7.63 -20.79
N ILE A 180 7.61 -7.65 -20.60
CA ILE A 180 8.52 -8.54 -21.34
C ILE A 180 8.21 -10.00 -21.02
N LYS A 181 7.97 -10.36 -19.76
CA LYS A 181 7.55 -11.71 -19.36
C LYS A 181 6.21 -12.12 -19.99
N MET A 182 5.29 -11.20 -20.13
CA MET A 182 4.01 -11.45 -20.79
C MET A 182 4.21 -11.72 -22.29
N LEU A 183 5.02 -10.91 -22.97
CA LEU A 183 5.36 -11.10 -24.38
C LEU A 183 6.11 -12.42 -24.61
N SER A 184 7.07 -12.76 -23.76
CA SER A 184 7.82 -14.02 -23.88
C SER A 184 6.92 -15.25 -23.79
N LYS A 185 5.91 -15.20 -22.92
CA LYS A 185 4.90 -16.27 -22.83
C LYS A 185 4.03 -16.36 -24.08
N GLN A 186 3.63 -15.23 -24.65
CA GLN A 186 2.83 -15.21 -25.88
C GLN A 186 3.63 -15.72 -27.09
N MET A 187 4.93 -15.46 -27.12
CA MET A 187 5.83 -15.88 -28.19
C MET A 187 6.44 -17.28 -27.99
N ASN A 188 6.14 -17.97 -26.87
CA ASN A 188 6.73 -19.27 -26.50
C ASN A 188 8.27 -19.23 -26.42
N VAL A 189 8.86 -18.09 -26.08
CA VAL A 189 10.30 -17.91 -25.93
C VAL A 189 10.65 -18.00 -24.44
N VAL A 190 11.56 -18.90 -24.09
CA VAL A 190 12.14 -19.00 -22.74
C VAL A 190 13.23 -17.93 -22.64
N MET A 191 12.99 -16.92 -21.81
CA MET A 191 13.99 -15.88 -21.53
C MET A 191 14.64 -16.15 -20.17
N ASP A 192 15.97 -16.12 -20.12
CA ASP A 192 16.70 -16.12 -18.86
C ASP A 192 16.70 -14.74 -18.18
N GLU A 193 17.14 -14.68 -16.93
CA GLU A 193 17.14 -13.42 -16.17
C GLU A 193 18.11 -12.38 -16.74
N GLU A 194 19.17 -12.80 -17.39
CA GLU A 194 20.19 -11.93 -17.95
C GLU A 194 19.66 -11.21 -19.21
N PHE A 195 18.98 -11.94 -20.07
CA PHE A 195 18.28 -11.38 -21.24
C PHE A 195 17.14 -10.44 -20.84
N LEU A 196 16.38 -10.80 -19.81
CA LEU A 196 15.31 -9.94 -19.23
C LEU A 196 15.86 -8.61 -18.73
N ASN A 197 16.99 -8.62 -18.03
CA ASN A 197 17.61 -7.41 -17.51
C ASN A 197 18.18 -6.53 -18.64
N GLN A 198 18.72 -7.13 -19.70
CA GLN A 198 19.21 -6.42 -20.86
C GLN A 198 18.07 -5.80 -21.66
N ALA A 199 16.99 -6.53 -21.92
CA ALA A 199 15.81 -6.03 -22.63
C ALA A 199 15.11 -4.86 -21.88
N VAL A 200 15.04 -4.92 -20.54
CA VAL A 200 14.53 -3.81 -19.71
C VAL A 200 15.42 -2.57 -19.83
N LYS A 201 16.73 -2.76 -19.92
CA LYS A 201 17.70 -1.67 -20.06
C LYS A 201 17.58 -1.00 -21.42
N GLU A 202 17.38 -1.76 -22.47
CA GLU A 202 17.19 -1.27 -23.85
C GLU A 202 15.82 -0.59 -24.01
N ALA A 203 14.75 -1.11 -23.40
CA ALA A 203 13.43 -0.49 -23.41
C ALA A 203 13.40 0.88 -22.70
N LYS A 204 14.27 1.09 -21.69
CA LYS A 204 14.41 2.38 -21.00
C LYS A 204 15.22 3.41 -21.80
N LEU A 205 16.00 2.98 -22.79
CA LEU A 205 16.85 3.86 -23.60
C LEU A 205 16.18 4.28 -24.92
N SER A 206 15.00 3.75 -25.21
CA SER A 206 14.23 4.15 -26.41
C SER A 206 13.37 5.37 -26.05
N PRO A 207 13.51 6.52 -26.77
CA PRO A 207 12.74 7.75 -26.52
C PRO A 207 11.26 7.60 -26.83
#